data_669a4e472846ae9b6375e366c6bc1959
#
_entry.id   669a4e472846ae9b6375e366c6bc1959
#
_cell.length_a   1.000
_cell.length_b   1.000
_cell.length_c   1.000
_cell.angle_alpha   90.00
_cell.angle_beta   90.00
_cell.angle_gamma   90.00
#
_symmetry.space_group_name_H-M   'P 1'
#
loop_
_entity.id
_entity.type
_entity.pdbx_description
1 polymer ?
#
loop_
_entity_poly.entity_id
_entity_poly.type
_entity_poly.pdbx_seq_one_letter_code
_entity_poly.pdbx_strand_id
1 'polypeptide(L)'
;GSEMCIRDSNHAHPLGHIVTAKYWQQVQENKLHMSVSDSGWAKFGWGKIYGQWICGAVIFAYDMKKFIPTHLLQKMQDYKLTTFCAPPTMYRFMLQEDVKAYDLSSIETFATAGEPLNPEVFNKWKELTGKEIREGFGQTEGSVLIANFPWLTPKPGSTGKPSPLYDIHLITDEGVDAKAGEHGALTMLHLKESYPIGLFTGYYHNPEMTNEILGDGTYCSHDVFEPDEDGYFWFVGRNDDVIKCSGYRIGPFEVESALVAHPAVVECAVTAAPDPIRGNVVKATVVLAKGYDCLLYTSDA
;
A
#
# COMPACT_ATOMS: atom_id res chain seq x y z
N GLY A 1 4.20 0.96 16.84
CA GLY A 1 2.90 1.09 16.74
C GLY A 1 1.96 -0.08 16.68
N SER A 2 1.85 -0.77 15.54
CA SER A 2 0.82 -1.81 15.36
C SER A 2 0.97 -3.02 16.27
N GLU A 3 2.15 -3.29 16.77
CA GLU A 3 2.43 -4.43 17.65
C GLU A 3 1.83 -4.28 19.06
N MET A 4 1.49 -3.06 19.45
CA MET A 4 0.94 -2.79 20.78
C MET A 4 -0.57 -2.91 20.87
N CYS A 5 -1.27 -2.98 19.75
CA CYS A 5 -2.73 -3.06 19.68
C CYS A 5 -3.17 -4.32 18.93
N ILE A 6 -3.52 -5.38 19.66
CA ILE A 6 -4.07 -6.60 19.06
C ILE A 6 -5.47 -6.28 18.53
N ARG A 7 -5.73 -6.62 17.27
CA ARG A 7 -7.04 -6.45 16.61
C ARG A 7 -7.82 -7.75 16.73
N ASP A 8 -9.02 -7.62 17.24
CA ASP A 8 -9.95 -8.75 17.28
C ASP A 8 -10.68 -8.88 15.94
N SER A 9 -10.67 -10.07 15.40
CA SER A 9 -11.37 -10.41 14.16
C SER A 9 -12.24 -11.64 14.38
N ASN A 10 -13.46 -11.62 13.88
CA ASN A 10 -14.35 -12.76 13.95
C ASN A 10 -14.11 -13.77 12.80
N HIS A 11 -14.76 -14.92 12.82
CA HIS A 11 -14.62 -15.95 11.78
C HIS A 11 -15.16 -15.52 10.41
N ALA A 12 -15.93 -14.44 10.31
CA ALA A 12 -16.39 -13.89 9.02
C ALA A 12 -15.32 -12.99 8.36
N HIS A 13 -14.36 -12.48 9.13
CA HIS A 13 -13.31 -11.60 8.61
C HIS A 13 -12.54 -12.19 7.41
N PRO A 14 -12.12 -13.47 7.41
CA PRO A 14 -11.50 -14.10 6.25
C PRO A 14 -12.33 -14.05 4.97
N LEU A 15 -13.66 -14.01 5.05
CA LEU A 15 -14.54 -13.90 3.87
C LEU A 15 -14.40 -12.55 3.17
N GLY A 16 -14.13 -11.46 3.91
CA GLY A 16 -13.81 -10.15 3.33
C GLY A 16 -12.56 -10.18 2.46
N HIS A 17 -11.62 -11.09 2.76
CA HIS A 17 -10.40 -11.28 1.97
C HIS A 17 -10.60 -12.03 0.65
N ILE A 18 -11.82 -12.48 0.34
CA ILE A 18 -12.17 -12.92 -1.02
C ILE A 18 -12.00 -11.74 -2.00
N VAL A 19 -12.35 -10.53 -1.59
CA VAL A 19 -12.14 -9.32 -2.41
C VAL A 19 -10.65 -9.08 -2.63
N THR A 20 -9.83 -9.19 -1.59
CA THR A 20 -8.38 -9.11 -1.67
C THR A 20 -7.80 -10.11 -2.67
N ALA A 21 -8.17 -11.37 -2.53
CA ALA A 21 -7.59 -12.47 -3.30
C ALA A 21 -8.10 -12.50 -4.75
N LYS A 22 -9.43 -12.54 -4.91
CA LYS A 22 -10.05 -12.76 -6.22
C LYS A 22 -10.02 -11.55 -7.12
N TYR A 23 -10.20 -10.34 -6.57
CA TYR A 23 -10.38 -9.14 -7.39
C TYR A 23 -9.13 -8.25 -7.41
N TRP A 24 -8.37 -8.14 -6.33
CA TRP A 24 -7.15 -7.35 -6.38
C TRP A 24 -5.93 -8.17 -6.81
N GLN A 25 -5.61 -9.28 -6.10
CA GLN A 25 -4.50 -10.17 -6.46
C GLN A 25 -4.81 -11.06 -7.66
N GLN A 26 -6.09 -11.20 -8.00
CA GLN A 26 -6.61 -11.97 -9.13
C GLN A 26 -6.19 -13.44 -9.11
N VAL A 27 -6.14 -14.03 -7.90
CA VAL A 27 -5.86 -15.45 -7.76
C VAL A 27 -6.95 -16.30 -8.41
N GLN A 28 -6.55 -17.44 -8.95
CA GLN A 28 -7.43 -18.38 -9.62
C GLN A 28 -7.34 -19.75 -8.96
N GLU A 29 -8.43 -20.51 -9.07
CA GLU A 29 -8.47 -21.88 -8.58
C GLU A 29 -7.39 -22.74 -9.26
N ASN A 30 -6.68 -23.55 -8.45
CA ASN A 30 -5.59 -24.42 -8.87
C ASN A 30 -4.39 -23.71 -9.53
N LYS A 31 -4.29 -22.37 -9.42
CA LYS A 31 -3.15 -21.58 -9.89
C LYS A 31 -2.23 -21.18 -8.74
N LEU A 32 -0.95 -21.00 -9.06
CA LEU A 32 0.09 -20.79 -8.07
C LEU A 32 0.25 -19.31 -7.74
N HIS A 33 -0.05 -18.95 -6.50
CA HIS A 33 0.07 -17.59 -5.94
C HIS A 33 1.25 -17.48 -4.98
N MET A 34 2.01 -16.41 -5.10
CA MET A 34 3.01 -16.02 -4.11
C MET A 34 2.75 -14.61 -3.60
N SER A 35 2.60 -14.47 -2.29
CA SER A 35 2.67 -13.16 -1.62
C SER A 35 3.87 -13.14 -0.68
N VAL A 36 4.74 -12.15 -0.84
CA VAL A 36 5.90 -11.96 0.03
C VAL A 36 5.47 -11.18 1.26
N SER A 37 5.46 -11.85 2.39
CA SER A 37 5.17 -11.27 3.69
C SER A 37 5.75 -12.16 4.79
N ASP A 38 6.37 -11.57 5.79
CA ASP A 38 6.78 -12.26 7.01
C ASP A 38 5.55 -12.72 7.81
N SER A 39 5.67 -13.86 8.50
CA SER A 39 4.57 -14.44 9.28
C SER A 39 4.14 -13.60 10.48
N GLY A 40 4.96 -12.64 10.91
CA GLY A 40 4.63 -11.67 11.94
C GLY A 40 3.73 -10.53 11.49
N TRP A 41 3.46 -10.40 10.18
CA TRP A 41 2.61 -9.36 9.63
C TRP A 41 1.21 -9.89 9.30
N ALA A 42 0.19 -9.06 9.53
CA ALA A 42 -1.20 -9.41 9.16
C ALA A 42 -1.33 -9.79 7.68
N LYS A 43 -0.56 -9.16 6.78
CA LYS A 43 -0.50 -9.48 5.35
C LYS A 43 -0.16 -10.95 5.07
N PHE A 44 0.53 -11.66 5.98
CA PHE A 44 0.75 -13.10 5.82
C PHE A 44 -0.56 -13.89 5.86
N GLY A 45 -1.43 -13.61 6.84
CA GLY A 45 -2.75 -14.24 6.91
C GLY A 45 -3.70 -13.74 5.82
N TRP A 46 -3.82 -12.44 5.72
CA TRP A 46 -4.81 -11.76 4.88
C TRP A 46 -4.47 -11.78 3.39
N GLY A 47 -3.23 -11.58 3.04
CA GLY A 47 -2.77 -11.45 1.66
C GLY A 47 -2.17 -12.71 1.06
N LYS A 48 -2.06 -13.81 1.82
CA LYS A 48 -1.42 -15.04 1.36
C LYS A 48 -2.25 -16.28 1.60
N ILE A 49 -3.03 -16.34 2.69
CA ILE A 49 -3.64 -17.60 3.14
C ILE A 49 -5.17 -17.58 3.02
N TYR A 50 -5.86 -16.68 3.72
CA TYR A 50 -7.29 -16.82 3.92
C TYR A 50 -8.12 -16.69 2.65
N GLY A 51 -8.15 -15.54 2.04
CA GLY A 51 -8.90 -15.31 0.81
C GLY A 51 -8.41 -16.18 -0.35
N GLN A 52 -7.11 -16.42 -0.42
CA GLN A 52 -6.48 -17.21 -1.47
C GLN A 52 -6.91 -18.68 -1.39
N TRP A 53 -6.94 -19.29 -0.21
CA TRP A 53 -7.44 -20.66 -0.04
C TRP A 53 -8.95 -20.76 -0.25
N ILE A 54 -9.72 -19.77 0.21
CA ILE A 54 -11.17 -19.72 -0.05
C ILE A 54 -11.42 -19.68 -1.57
N CYS A 55 -10.56 -19.00 -2.35
CA CYS A 55 -10.64 -18.93 -3.80
C CYS A 55 -9.98 -20.15 -4.52
N GLY A 56 -9.52 -21.16 -3.79
CA GLY A 56 -8.92 -22.38 -4.35
C GLY A 56 -7.51 -22.22 -4.90
N ALA A 57 -6.81 -21.13 -4.58
CA ALA A 57 -5.44 -20.92 -5.04
C ALA A 57 -4.44 -21.87 -4.37
N VAL A 58 -3.42 -22.25 -5.10
CA VAL A 58 -2.26 -22.96 -4.58
C VAL A 58 -1.25 -21.92 -4.08
N ILE A 59 -0.81 -22.04 -2.82
CA ILE A 59 0.12 -21.09 -2.22
C ILE A 59 1.55 -21.56 -2.38
N PHE A 60 2.37 -20.72 -3.02
CA PHE A 60 3.81 -20.93 -3.05
C PHE A 60 4.44 -20.41 -1.76
N ALA A 61 4.92 -21.33 -0.93
CA ALA A 61 5.64 -21.01 0.31
C ALA A 61 7.15 -21.11 0.06
N TYR A 62 7.86 -20.03 0.38
CA TYR A 62 9.31 -19.94 0.21
C TYR A 62 9.95 -19.38 1.48
N ASP A 63 10.83 -20.17 2.10
CA ASP A 63 11.65 -19.75 3.25
C ASP A 63 12.79 -18.84 2.76
N MET A 64 12.56 -17.54 2.81
CA MET A 64 13.48 -16.51 2.36
C MET A 64 14.28 -15.97 3.55
N LYS A 65 15.39 -16.63 3.91
CA LYS A 65 16.28 -16.17 5.00
C LYS A 65 16.91 -14.81 4.73
N LYS A 66 17.14 -14.49 3.45
CA LYS A 66 17.64 -13.21 2.98
C LYS A 66 17.00 -12.91 1.62
N PHE A 67 16.55 -11.68 1.44
CA PHE A 67 16.08 -11.24 0.14
C PHE A 67 17.23 -11.10 -0.84
N ILE A 68 17.18 -11.87 -1.93
CA ILE A 68 18.09 -11.79 -3.07
C ILE A 68 17.22 -11.70 -4.31
N PRO A 69 17.20 -10.53 -5.01
CA PRO A 69 16.28 -10.29 -6.11
C PRO A 69 16.35 -11.35 -7.23
N THR A 70 17.56 -11.73 -7.64
CA THR A 70 17.78 -12.76 -8.67
C THR A 70 17.23 -14.12 -8.28
N HIS A 71 17.33 -14.51 -7.01
CA HIS A 71 16.75 -15.77 -6.54
C HIS A 71 15.22 -15.73 -6.60
N LEU A 72 14.61 -14.60 -6.29
CA LEU A 72 13.16 -14.45 -6.35
C LEU A 72 12.66 -14.49 -7.79
N LEU A 73 13.31 -13.76 -8.72
CA LEU A 73 13.02 -13.81 -10.16
C LEU A 73 13.15 -15.22 -10.72
N GLN A 74 14.22 -15.95 -10.33
CA GLN A 74 14.41 -17.34 -10.71
C GLN A 74 13.27 -18.26 -10.21
N LYS A 75 12.80 -18.05 -8.96
CA LYS A 75 11.66 -18.82 -8.43
C LYS A 75 10.37 -18.54 -9.18
N MET A 76 10.10 -17.31 -9.56
CA MET A 76 8.94 -16.96 -10.36
C MET A 76 8.93 -17.74 -11.68
N GLN A 77 10.06 -17.80 -12.37
CA GLN A 77 10.25 -18.53 -13.61
C GLN A 77 10.12 -20.06 -13.42
N ASP A 78 10.93 -20.63 -12.50
CA ASP A 78 11.04 -22.09 -12.33
C ASP A 78 9.72 -22.74 -11.95
N TYR A 79 8.95 -22.07 -11.09
CA TYR A 79 7.68 -22.58 -10.60
C TYR A 79 6.49 -22.07 -11.40
N LYS A 80 6.72 -21.24 -12.41
CA LYS A 80 5.66 -20.66 -13.27
C LYS A 80 4.53 -20.06 -12.43
N LEU A 81 4.91 -19.15 -11.50
CA LEU A 81 3.92 -18.45 -10.70
C LEU A 81 2.91 -17.74 -11.60
N THR A 82 1.65 -17.73 -11.19
CA THR A 82 0.57 -17.07 -11.95
C THR A 82 0.20 -15.72 -11.39
N THR A 83 0.33 -15.54 -10.09
CA THR A 83 0.11 -14.24 -9.44
C THR A 83 1.19 -13.99 -8.39
N PHE A 84 1.65 -12.74 -8.34
CA PHE A 84 2.72 -12.33 -7.43
C PHE A 84 2.39 -11.02 -6.73
N CYS A 85 2.55 -11.00 -5.41
CA CYS A 85 2.35 -9.81 -4.58
C CYS A 85 3.56 -9.59 -3.66
N ALA A 86 4.15 -8.41 -3.71
CA ALA A 86 5.28 -8.02 -2.87
C ALA A 86 5.23 -6.53 -2.52
N PRO A 87 5.94 -6.06 -1.48
CA PRO A 87 6.10 -4.62 -1.23
C PRO A 87 6.80 -3.90 -2.39
N PRO A 88 6.53 -2.60 -2.62
CA PRO A 88 7.19 -1.80 -3.66
C PRO A 88 8.72 -1.82 -3.57
N THR A 89 9.27 -1.83 -2.37
CA THR A 89 10.71 -1.96 -2.14
C THR A 89 11.31 -3.17 -2.83
N MET A 90 10.63 -4.33 -2.84
CA MET A 90 11.14 -5.51 -3.54
C MET A 90 11.16 -5.34 -5.05
N TYR A 91 10.15 -4.69 -5.63
CA TYR A 91 10.14 -4.35 -7.06
C TYR A 91 11.30 -3.42 -7.42
N ARG A 92 11.59 -2.41 -6.57
CA ARG A 92 12.75 -1.51 -6.77
C ARG A 92 14.07 -2.29 -6.83
N PHE A 93 14.28 -3.23 -5.93
CA PHE A 93 15.48 -4.05 -5.94
C PHE A 93 15.54 -5.00 -7.15
N MET A 94 14.42 -5.61 -7.54
CA MET A 94 14.38 -6.44 -8.75
C MET A 94 14.68 -5.63 -10.01
N LEU A 95 14.30 -4.35 -10.08
CA LEU A 95 14.62 -3.45 -11.18
C LEU A 95 16.11 -3.07 -11.28
N GLN A 96 16.93 -3.36 -10.28
CA GLN A 96 18.39 -3.23 -10.36
C GLN A 96 19.05 -4.43 -11.07
N GLU A 97 18.30 -5.51 -11.30
CA GLU A 97 18.75 -6.72 -11.96
C GLU A 97 18.28 -6.74 -13.43
N ASP A 98 18.84 -7.63 -14.22
CA ASP A 98 18.36 -7.87 -15.59
C ASP A 98 17.05 -8.70 -15.57
N VAL A 99 15.92 -8.01 -15.36
CA VAL A 99 14.60 -8.65 -15.31
C VAL A 99 14.26 -9.38 -16.61
N LYS A 100 14.76 -8.88 -17.77
CA LYS A 100 14.51 -9.51 -19.08
C LYS A 100 15.21 -10.86 -19.27
N ALA A 101 16.20 -11.18 -18.43
CA ALA A 101 16.86 -12.48 -18.43
C ALA A 101 15.95 -13.60 -17.88
N TYR A 102 14.79 -13.28 -17.29
CA TYR A 102 13.87 -14.25 -16.70
C TYR A 102 12.55 -14.31 -17.46
N ASP A 103 12.04 -15.52 -17.67
CA ASP A 103 10.71 -15.73 -18.23
C ASP A 103 9.61 -15.54 -17.16
N LEU A 104 9.03 -14.36 -17.13
CA LEU A 104 7.92 -14.01 -16.25
C LEU A 104 6.55 -14.08 -16.97
N SER A 105 6.48 -14.69 -18.14
CA SER A 105 5.27 -14.74 -18.98
C SER A 105 4.09 -15.46 -18.28
N SER A 106 4.40 -16.42 -17.41
CA SER A 106 3.38 -17.15 -16.62
C SER A 106 2.63 -16.28 -15.61
N ILE A 107 3.22 -15.15 -15.17
CA ILE A 107 2.59 -14.30 -14.17
C ILE A 107 1.54 -13.43 -14.87
N GLU A 108 0.29 -13.60 -14.50
CA GLU A 108 -0.85 -12.87 -15.05
C GLU A 108 -1.07 -11.53 -14.31
N THR A 109 -0.77 -11.50 -13.00
CA THR A 109 -0.96 -10.30 -12.17
C THR A 109 0.22 -10.07 -11.24
N PHE A 110 0.75 -8.86 -11.29
CA PHE A 110 1.62 -8.30 -10.26
C PHE A 110 0.81 -7.37 -9.35
N ALA A 111 0.93 -7.55 -8.05
CA ALA A 111 0.27 -6.73 -7.04
C ALA A 111 1.29 -6.20 -6.01
N THR A 112 0.99 -5.06 -5.43
CA THR A 112 1.82 -4.47 -4.39
C THR A 112 0.99 -3.82 -3.30
N ALA A 113 1.44 -3.89 -2.06
CA ALA A 113 0.85 -3.20 -0.92
C ALA A 113 1.83 -3.09 0.24
N GLY A 114 1.51 -2.23 1.19
CA GLY A 114 2.26 -2.00 2.42
C GLY A 114 3.06 -0.70 2.42
N GLU A 115 3.38 -0.22 1.24
CA GLU A 115 3.99 1.10 0.97
C GLU A 115 3.33 1.64 -0.30
N PRO A 116 3.30 2.96 -0.53
CA PRO A 116 2.87 3.53 -1.80
C PRO A 116 3.82 3.16 -2.95
N LEU A 117 3.25 2.89 -4.12
CA LEU A 117 4.02 2.53 -5.30
C LEU A 117 4.50 3.78 -6.05
N ASN A 118 5.81 3.95 -6.13
CA ASN A 118 6.40 5.04 -6.91
C ASN A 118 6.05 4.89 -8.41
N PRO A 119 5.60 5.98 -9.09
CA PRO A 119 5.28 5.96 -10.51
C PRO A 119 6.42 5.46 -11.41
N GLU A 120 7.68 5.77 -11.06
CA GLU A 120 8.85 5.32 -11.80
C GLU A 120 9.00 3.79 -11.79
N VAL A 121 8.78 3.18 -10.61
CA VAL A 121 8.79 1.71 -10.45
C VAL A 121 7.69 1.06 -11.26
N PHE A 122 6.48 1.63 -11.23
CA PHE A 122 5.36 1.17 -12.05
C PHE A 122 5.69 1.19 -13.55
N ASN A 123 6.15 2.35 -14.05
CA ASN A 123 6.44 2.55 -15.47
C ASN A 123 7.54 1.62 -15.96
N LYS A 124 8.65 1.54 -15.22
CA LYS A 124 9.79 0.71 -15.57
C LYS A 124 9.46 -0.79 -15.53
N TRP A 125 8.67 -1.23 -14.54
CA TRP A 125 8.21 -2.61 -14.48
C TRP A 125 7.32 -2.97 -15.68
N LYS A 126 6.39 -2.08 -16.04
CA LYS A 126 5.52 -2.22 -17.21
C LYS A 126 6.34 -2.27 -18.52
N GLU A 127 7.36 -1.42 -18.68
CA GLU A 127 8.25 -1.43 -19.83
C GLU A 127 9.00 -2.76 -19.98
N LEU A 128 9.52 -3.32 -18.88
CA LEU A 128 10.31 -4.55 -18.89
C LEU A 128 9.50 -5.82 -19.05
N THR A 129 8.31 -5.88 -18.45
CA THR A 129 7.49 -7.10 -18.38
C THR A 129 6.25 -7.07 -19.27
N GLY A 130 5.87 -5.90 -19.79
CA GLY A 130 4.61 -5.66 -20.49
C GLY A 130 3.39 -5.67 -19.58
N LYS A 131 3.55 -5.76 -18.24
CA LYS A 131 2.45 -5.90 -17.27
C LYS A 131 2.53 -4.83 -16.20
N GLU A 132 1.35 -4.40 -15.75
CA GLU A 132 1.19 -3.37 -14.72
C GLU A 132 1.28 -3.99 -13.31
N ILE A 133 1.78 -3.21 -12.35
CA ILE A 133 1.68 -3.54 -10.93
C ILE A 133 0.38 -2.93 -10.40
N ARG A 134 -0.48 -3.74 -9.79
CA ARG A 134 -1.73 -3.28 -9.18
C ARG A 134 -1.51 -2.98 -7.71
N GLU A 135 -1.49 -1.69 -7.38
CA GLU A 135 -1.40 -1.26 -6.01
C GLU A 135 -2.70 -1.53 -5.26
N GLY A 136 -2.58 -1.85 -3.97
CA GLY A 136 -3.69 -1.98 -3.04
C GLY A 136 -3.29 -1.47 -1.67
N PHE A 137 -4.22 -0.79 -1.03
CA PHE A 137 -4.11 -0.29 0.33
C PHE A 137 -5.08 -1.01 1.25
N GLY A 138 -4.63 -1.32 2.42
CA GLY A 138 -5.42 -1.90 3.50
C GLY A 138 -4.67 -1.83 4.82
N GLN A 139 -5.38 -2.13 5.89
CA GLN A 139 -4.85 -2.13 7.24
C GLN A 139 -5.13 -3.47 7.92
N THR A 140 -4.56 -3.69 9.11
CA THR A 140 -4.86 -4.89 9.92
C THR A 140 -6.33 -4.89 10.38
N GLU A 141 -6.92 -3.72 10.50
CA GLU A 141 -8.30 -3.47 10.89
C GLU A 141 -9.30 -3.89 9.81
N GLY A 142 -8.89 -3.90 8.54
CA GLY A 142 -9.77 -4.24 7.42
C GLY A 142 -9.09 -5.13 6.38
N SER A 143 -9.81 -5.51 5.34
CA SER A 143 -9.23 -6.15 4.18
C SER A 143 -8.62 -5.12 3.22
N VAL A 144 -8.58 -5.35 1.91
CA VAL A 144 -8.21 -4.33 0.95
C VAL A 144 -9.29 -3.24 0.90
N LEU A 145 -8.91 -2.00 1.24
CA LEU A 145 -9.81 -0.84 1.32
C LEU A 145 -9.86 -0.07 0.01
N ILE A 146 -8.72 0.09 -0.64
CA ILE A 146 -8.57 0.75 -1.94
C ILE A 146 -7.67 -0.14 -2.78
N ALA A 147 -7.97 -0.31 -4.07
CA ALA A 147 -7.08 -1.02 -4.97
C ALA A 147 -7.31 -0.67 -6.44
N ASN A 148 -6.30 -1.01 -7.24
CA ASN A 148 -6.41 -1.09 -8.69
C ASN A 148 -7.05 -2.42 -9.08
N PHE A 149 -8.40 -2.50 -9.02
CA PHE A 149 -9.19 -3.68 -9.36
C PHE A 149 -9.12 -4.03 -10.86
N PRO A 150 -9.49 -5.25 -11.29
CA PRO A 150 -9.32 -5.68 -12.70
C PRO A 150 -10.15 -4.88 -13.71
N TRP A 151 -11.23 -4.26 -13.27
CA TRP A 151 -12.07 -3.38 -14.10
C TRP A 151 -11.55 -1.94 -14.20
N LEU A 152 -10.42 -1.63 -13.57
CA LEU A 152 -9.77 -0.32 -13.60
C LEU A 152 -8.50 -0.36 -14.45
N THR A 153 -8.20 0.75 -15.10
CA THR A 153 -6.89 1.00 -15.69
C THR A 153 -6.02 1.68 -14.64
N PRO A 154 -4.96 1.02 -14.14
CA PRO A 154 -4.10 1.64 -13.12
C PRO A 154 -3.48 2.95 -13.60
N LYS A 155 -3.55 3.98 -12.77
CA LYS A 155 -2.83 5.23 -12.97
C LYS A 155 -1.52 5.18 -12.16
N PRO A 156 -0.35 5.45 -12.75
CA PRO A 156 0.94 5.42 -12.03
C PRO A 156 0.93 6.35 -10.81
N GLY A 157 1.16 5.82 -9.61
CA GLY A 157 1.13 6.56 -8.35
C GLY A 157 -0.22 6.62 -7.65
N SER A 158 -1.30 6.18 -8.31
CA SER A 158 -2.60 6.07 -7.66
C SER A 158 -2.78 4.71 -7.00
N THR A 159 -3.29 4.72 -5.78
CA THR A 159 -3.66 3.50 -5.05
C THR A 159 -4.86 2.78 -5.69
N GLY A 160 -5.68 3.48 -6.50
CA GLY A 160 -6.86 2.94 -7.17
C GLY A 160 -8.16 3.55 -6.67
N LYS A 161 -9.20 2.72 -6.60
CA LYS A 161 -10.54 3.14 -6.15
C LYS A 161 -11.00 2.36 -4.92
N PRO A 162 -11.98 2.88 -4.17
CA PRO A 162 -12.56 2.21 -3.02
C PRO A 162 -13.01 0.77 -3.34
N SER A 163 -12.79 -0.10 -2.38
CA SER A 163 -13.30 -1.47 -2.41
C SER A 163 -14.84 -1.47 -2.36
N PRO A 164 -15.50 -2.26 -3.21
CA PRO A 164 -16.96 -2.36 -3.18
C PRO A 164 -17.53 -3.02 -1.91
N LEU A 165 -16.63 -3.52 -1.04
CA LEU A 165 -17.00 -4.14 0.24
C LEU A 165 -17.37 -3.11 1.32
N TYR A 166 -16.91 -1.86 1.17
CA TYR A 166 -16.98 -0.83 2.20
C TYR A 166 -17.60 0.46 1.66
N ASP A 167 -18.30 1.17 2.51
CA ASP A 167 -18.78 2.52 2.25
C ASP A 167 -17.69 3.54 2.63
N ILE A 168 -16.76 3.76 1.71
CA ILE A 168 -15.54 4.55 1.93
C ILE A 168 -15.69 5.95 1.38
N HIS A 169 -15.42 6.92 2.23
CA HIS A 169 -15.38 8.35 1.95
C HIS A 169 -14.01 8.94 2.30
N LEU A 170 -13.67 10.07 1.71
CA LEU A 170 -12.55 10.90 2.13
C LEU A 170 -13.10 12.15 2.82
N ILE A 171 -12.99 12.22 4.14
CA ILE A 171 -13.59 13.29 4.93
C ILE A 171 -12.55 14.37 5.25
N THR A 172 -12.87 15.62 4.87
CA THR A 172 -12.02 16.79 5.14
C THR A 172 -12.06 17.18 6.63
N ASP A 173 -11.19 18.11 7.03
CA ASP A 173 -11.20 18.65 8.40
C ASP A 173 -12.53 19.36 8.75
N GLU A 174 -13.30 19.82 7.73
CA GLU A 174 -14.63 20.43 7.89
C GLU A 174 -15.76 19.38 8.01
N GLY A 175 -15.43 18.09 7.93
CA GLY A 175 -16.39 16.99 8.09
C GLY A 175 -17.27 16.74 6.85
N VAL A 176 -16.80 17.12 5.66
CA VAL A 176 -17.49 16.89 4.38
C VAL A 176 -16.63 16.03 3.45
N ASP A 177 -17.26 15.45 2.43
CA ASP A 177 -16.52 14.71 1.40
C ASP A 177 -15.53 15.61 0.65
N ALA A 178 -14.29 15.13 0.55
CA ALA A 178 -13.23 15.78 -0.22
C ALA A 178 -13.54 15.73 -1.71
N LYS A 179 -13.39 16.86 -2.38
CA LYS A 179 -13.44 16.98 -3.85
C LYS A 179 -12.08 16.71 -4.46
N ALA A 180 -12.06 16.55 -5.79
CA ALA A 180 -10.79 16.41 -6.52
C ALA A 180 -9.84 17.56 -6.18
N GLY A 181 -8.60 17.20 -5.78
CA GLY A 181 -7.57 18.12 -5.32
C GLY A 181 -7.67 18.52 -3.84
N GLU A 182 -8.64 18.01 -3.06
CA GLU A 182 -8.76 18.24 -1.63
C GLU A 182 -8.29 17.00 -0.85
N HIS A 183 -7.66 17.23 0.30
CA HIS A 183 -7.23 16.14 1.17
C HIS A 183 -8.37 15.71 2.10
N GLY A 184 -8.59 14.42 2.24
CA GLY A 184 -9.53 13.84 3.19
C GLY A 184 -8.98 12.59 3.87
N ALA A 185 -9.38 12.41 5.14
CA ALA A 185 -9.09 11.18 5.87
C ALA A 185 -10.00 10.05 5.39
N LEU A 186 -9.40 8.89 5.09
CA LEU A 186 -10.17 7.71 4.69
C LEU A 186 -11.06 7.26 5.84
N THR A 187 -12.36 7.30 5.62
CA THR A 187 -13.38 7.02 6.62
C THR A 187 -14.42 6.06 6.03
N MET A 188 -14.79 5.04 6.77
CA MET A 188 -15.96 4.21 6.48
C MET A 188 -17.14 4.74 7.26
N LEU A 189 -18.29 4.88 6.60
CA LEU A 189 -19.52 5.37 7.19
C LEU A 189 -20.53 4.22 7.40
N HIS A 190 -21.63 4.53 8.08
CA HIS A 190 -22.83 3.69 8.23
C HIS A 190 -22.57 2.30 8.88
N LEU A 191 -21.56 2.17 9.76
CA LEU A 191 -21.24 0.88 10.40
C LEU A 191 -22.32 0.37 11.35
N LYS A 192 -23.20 1.26 11.86
CA LYS A 192 -24.36 0.85 12.71
C LYS A 192 -25.47 0.21 11.88
N GLU A 193 -25.65 0.64 10.66
CA GLU A 193 -26.64 0.13 9.71
C GLU A 193 -26.17 -1.16 9.04
N SER A 194 -24.89 -1.21 8.68
CA SER A 194 -24.31 -2.35 7.98
C SER A 194 -22.83 -2.52 8.35
N TYR A 195 -22.55 -3.43 9.29
CA TYR A 195 -21.17 -3.74 9.63
C TYR A 195 -20.53 -4.64 8.57
N PRO A 196 -19.49 -4.18 7.85
CA PRO A 196 -18.97 -4.91 6.71
C PRO A 196 -18.16 -6.13 7.11
N ILE A 197 -18.30 -7.20 6.33
CA ILE A 197 -17.44 -8.38 6.44
C ILE A 197 -16.01 -7.96 6.10
N GLY A 198 -15.02 -8.36 6.92
CA GLY A 198 -13.63 -8.02 6.71
C GLY A 198 -13.17 -6.77 7.47
N LEU A 199 -14.04 -6.10 8.21
CA LEU A 199 -13.65 -5.13 9.22
C LEU A 199 -13.43 -5.86 10.56
N PHE A 200 -12.44 -5.42 11.34
CA PHE A 200 -12.14 -5.96 12.68
C PHE A 200 -13.27 -5.63 13.66
N THR A 201 -13.34 -6.33 14.80
CA THR A 201 -14.41 -6.12 15.77
C THR A 201 -14.01 -5.21 16.93
N GLY A 202 -12.75 -4.82 17.00
CA GLY A 202 -12.22 -3.93 18.02
C GLY A 202 -10.77 -4.24 18.39
N TYR A 203 -10.26 -3.53 19.39
CA TYR A 203 -8.92 -3.74 19.93
C TYR A 203 -9.01 -4.62 21.21
N TYR A 204 -8.22 -5.68 21.22
CA TYR A 204 -8.22 -6.68 22.32
C TYR A 204 -7.94 -6.03 23.67
N HIS A 205 -8.80 -6.27 24.63
CA HIS A 205 -8.72 -5.68 25.97
C HIS A 205 -8.58 -4.15 26.02
N ASN A 206 -8.99 -3.46 24.97
CA ASN A 206 -8.97 -1.99 24.92
C ASN A 206 -10.32 -1.44 24.42
N PRO A 207 -11.37 -1.47 25.26
CA PRO A 207 -12.69 -0.97 24.90
C PRO A 207 -12.71 0.55 24.69
N GLU A 208 -11.84 1.29 25.37
CA GLU A 208 -11.75 2.74 25.22
C GLU A 208 -11.30 3.10 23.78
N MET A 209 -10.21 2.54 23.31
CA MET A 209 -9.73 2.74 21.96
C MET A 209 -10.71 2.19 20.91
N THR A 210 -11.36 1.06 21.20
CA THR A 210 -12.40 0.51 20.31
C THR A 210 -13.55 1.49 20.16
N ASN A 211 -14.02 2.09 21.27
CA ASN A 211 -15.11 3.04 21.24
C ASN A 211 -14.70 4.38 20.59
N GLU A 212 -13.46 4.81 20.75
CA GLU A 212 -12.91 5.98 20.07
C GLU A 212 -12.95 5.82 18.55
N ILE A 213 -12.60 4.64 18.04
CA ILE A 213 -12.47 4.37 16.61
C ILE A 213 -13.79 3.94 15.94
N LEU A 214 -14.68 3.23 16.67
CA LEU A 214 -15.90 2.63 16.10
C LEU A 214 -17.19 3.12 16.77
N GLY A 215 -17.11 3.84 17.88
CA GLY A 215 -18.24 4.08 18.78
C GLY A 215 -19.36 4.93 18.21
N ASP A 216 -19.07 5.82 17.28
CA ASP A 216 -20.05 6.67 16.58
C ASP A 216 -20.68 5.99 15.35
N GLY A 217 -20.18 4.82 14.97
CA GLY A 217 -20.64 4.09 13.77
C GLY A 217 -19.90 4.49 12.50
N THR A 218 -18.71 5.06 12.67
CA THR A 218 -17.74 5.29 11.59
C THR A 218 -16.43 4.59 11.94
N TYR A 219 -15.55 4.46 10.95
CA TYR A 219 -14.17 4.05 11.16
C TYR A 219 -13.26 4.98 10.37
N CYS A 220 -12.40 5.73 11.06
CA CYS A 220 -11.38 6.58 10.43
C CYS A 220 -10.02 5.88 10.49
N SER A 221 -9.40 5.68 9.33
CA SER A 221 -8.09 5.02 9.23
C SER A 221 -6.92 5.91 9.65
N HIS A 222 -7.15 7.22 9.76
CA HIS A 222 -6.13 8.27 9.90
C HIS A 222 -5.15 8.38 8.72
N ASP A 223 -5.37 7.65 7.63
CA ASP A 223 -4.64 7.82 6.38
C ASP A 223 -5.34 8.87 5.50
N VAL A 224 -4.56 9.78 4.95
CA VAL A 224 -5.04 10.90 4.13
C VAL A 224 -4.82 10.58 2.67
N PHE A 225 -5.86 10.81 1.89
CA PHE A 225 -5.85 10.67 0.44
C PHE A 225 -6.40 11.92 -0.23
N GLU A 226 -6.11 12.05 -1.51
CA GLU A 226 -6.68 13.03 -2.43
C GLU A 226 -7.44 12.28 -3.53
N PRO A 227 -8.73 12.57 -3.79
CA PRO A 227 -9.43 12.00 -4.92
C PRO A 227 -9.14 12.81 -6.19
N ASP A 228 -9.04 12.14 -7.35
CA ASP A 228 -9.05 12.82 -8.63
C ASP A 228 -10.48 12.91 -9.23
N GLU A 229 -10.60 13.61 -10.37
CA GLU A 229 -11.90 13.78 -11.08
C GLU A 229 -12.51 12.46 -11.55
N ASP A 230 -11.69 11.42 -11.76
CA ASP A 230 -12.13 10.07 -12.14
C ASP A 230 -12.45 9.18 -10.92
N GLY A 231 -12.26 9.68 -9.70
CA GLY A 231 -12.50 8.98 -8.43
C GLY A 231 -11.41 7.98 -8.06
N TYR A 232 -10.19 8.14 -8.58
CA TYR A 232 -9.02 7.45 -8.06
C TYR A 232 -8.50 8.18 -6.83
N PHE A 233 -7.98 7.41 -5.87
CA PHE A 233 -7.41 7.93 -4.64
C PHE A 233 -5.89 7.89 -4.69
N TRP A 234 -5.29 9.00 -4.27
CA TRP A 234 -3.85 9.22 -4.23
C TRP A 234 -3.42 9.34 -2.78
N PHE A 235 -2.49 8.49 -2.35
CA PHE A 235 -2.02 8.51 -0.97
C PHE A 235 -1.17 9.74 -0.70
N VAL A 236 -1.53 10.49 0.33
CA VAL A 236 -0.81 11.72 0.78
C VAL A 236 0.11 11.39 1.95
N GLY A 237 -0.39 10.66 2.94
CA GLY A 237 0.34 10.31 4.15
C GLY A 237 -0.60 9.94 5.28
N ARG A 238 -0.04 9.66 6.45
CA ARG A 238 -0.83 9.59 7.67
C ARG A 238 -1.12 11.01 8.17
N ASN A 239 -2.24 11.21 8.84
CA ASN A 239 -2.62 12.53 9.34
C ASN A 239 -1.59 13.13 10.33
N ASP A 240 -0.92 12.25 11.08
CA ASP A 240 0.17 12.59 12.00
C ASP A 240 1.53 12.83 11.29
N ASP A 241 1.74 12.27 10.09
CA ASP A 241 2.98 12.41 9.31
C ASP A 241 2.93 13.55 8.28
N VAL A 242 1.74 14.08 7.95
CA VAL A 242 1.58 15.19 7.01
C VAL A 242 2.29 16.44 7.56
N ILE A 243 3.24 16.95 6.78
CA ILE A 243 4.10 18.08 7.19
C ILE A 243 3.34 19.40 7.02
N LYS A 244 3.11 20.09 8.13
CA LYS A 244 2.50 21.42 8.13
C LYS A 244 3.61 22.47 8.07
N CYS A 245 3.83 23.06 6.88
CA CYS A 245 4.86 24.03 6.60
C CYS A 245 4.24 25.33 6.06
N SER A 246 4.35 26.45 6.78
CA SER A 246 3.83 27.76 6.34
C SER A 246 2.38 27.75 5.84
N GLY A 247 1.52 26.92 6.46
CA GLY A 247 0.12 26.76 6.06
C GLY A 247 -0.14 25.72 4.97
N TYR A 248 0.91 25.18 4.34
CA TYR A 248 0.78 24.06 3.40
C TYR A 248 0.77 22.72 4.15
N ARG A 249 0.02 21.77 3.61
CA ARG A 249 0.01 20.36 4.05
C ARG A 249 0.76 19.56 2.98
N ILE A 250 1.95 19.07 3.32
CA ILE A 250 2.85 18.39 2.40
C ILE A 250 2.89 16.91 2.77
N GLY A 251 2.51 16.06 1.84
CA GLY A 251 2.63 14.61 2.00
C GLY A 251 4.10 14.17 1.89
N PRO A 252 4.65 13.45 2.87
CA PRO A 252 6.02 12.93 2.79
C PRO A 252 6.26 12.13 1.51
N PHE A 253 5.32 11.29 1.12
CA PHE A 253 5.42 10.42 -0.06
C PHE A 253 5.54 11.19 -1.38
N GLU A 254 4.88 12.33 -1.53
CA GLU A 254 4.99 13.17 -2.73
C GLU A 254 6.43 13.64 -2.93
N VAL A 255 7.06 14.12 -1.86
CA VAL A 255 8.45 14.57 -1.89
C VAL A 255 9.42 13.39 -2.08
N GLU A 256 9.17 12.26 -1.42
CA GLU A 256 9.95 11.02 -1.60
C GLU A 256 9.90 10.54 -3.05
N SER A 257 8.71 10.55 -3.66
CA SER A 257 8.53 10.16 -5.06
C SER A 257 9.32 11.03 -6.02
N ALA A 258 9.33 12.34 -5.79
CA ALA A 258 10.13 13.27 -6.60
C ALA A 258 11.64 13.03 -6.44
N LEU A 259 12.09 12.75 -5.21
CA LEU A 259 13.52 12.50 -4.94
C LEU A 259 13.99 11.16 -5.53
N VAL A 260 13.20 10.11 -5.43
CA VAL A 260 13.53 8.77 -5.98
C VAL A 260 13.57 8.76 -7.51
N ALA A 261 12.92 9.69 -8.19
CA ALA A 261 13.06 9.86 -9.63
C ALA A 261 14.49 10.28 -10.07
N HIS A 262 15.31 10.80 -9.14
CA HIS A 262 16.69 11.16 -9.44
C HIS A 262 17.60 9.91 -9.48
N PRO A 263 18.43 9.71 -10.51
CA PRO A 263 19.24 8.48 -10.68
C PRO A 263 20.26 8.22 -9.57
N ALA A 264 20.65 9.24 -8.83
CA ALA A 264 21.56 9.12 -7.68
C ALA A 264 20.85 8.65 -6.39
N VAL A 265 19.51 8.61 -6.34
CA VAL A 265 18.72 8.29 -5.16
C VAL A 265 18.22 6.85 -5.24
N VAL A 266 18.65 6.01 -4.29
CA VAL A 266 18.15 4.63 -4.17
C VAL A 266 16.92 4.59 -3.28
N GLU A 267 16.98 5.34 -2.18
CA GLU A 267 15.93 5.39 -1.16
C GLU A 267 15.98 6.74 -0.46
N CYS A 268 14.83 7.23 -0.02
CA CYS A 268 14.76 8.40 0.83
C CYS A 268 13.61 8.29 1.83
N ALA A 269 13.72 9.03 2.93
CA ALA A 269 12.66 9.23 3.90
C ALA A 269 12.49 10.72 4.13
N VAL A 270 11.23 11.17 4.12
CA VAL A 270 10.87 12.58 4.33
C VAL A 270 10.14 12.73 5.66
N THR A 271 10.59 13.69 6.47
CA THR A 271 10.02 13.96 7.78
C THR A 271 9.90 15.47 8.02
N ALA A 272 9.07 15.86 8.96
CA ALA A 272 9.06 17.22 9.47
C ALA A 272 10.33 17.51 10.28
N ALA A 273 10.92 18.68 10.10
CA ALA A 273 11.92 19.23 11.01
C ALA A 273 11.40 20.56 11.58
N PRO A 274 11.50 20.79 12.91
CA PRO A 274 11.03 22.03 13.52
C PRO A 274 11.75 23.25 12.95
N ASP A 275 11.00 24.30 12.65
CA ASP A 275 11.49 25.60 12.20
C ASP A 275 10.80 26.71 12.98
N PRO A 276 11.55 27.71 13.54
CA PRO A 276 10.99 28.75 14.41
C PRO A 276 10.07 29.73 13.67
N ILE A 277 10.16 29.83 12.34
CA ILE A 277 9.37 30.77 11.54
C ILE A 277 8.22 30.05 10.83
N ARG A 278 8.50 28.86 10.25
CA ARG A 278 7.57 28.11 9.40
C ARG A 278 6.79 27.04 10.17
N GLY A 279 7.08 26.84 11.47
CA GLY A 279 6.59 25.74 12.29
C GLY A 279 7.35 24.46 12.01
N ASN A 280 7.29 23.96 10.78
CA ASN A 280 8.13 22.86 10.28
C ASN A 280 8.66 23.18 8.88
N VAL A 281 9.75 22.52 8.53
CA VAL A 281 10.28 22.41 7.17
C VAL A 281 10.40 20.96 6.76
N VAL A 282 10.41 20.71 5.46
CA VAL A 282 10.59 19.37 4.89
C VAL A 282 12.06 18.98 5.01
N LYS A 283 12.31 17.84 5.66
CA LYS A 283 13.65 17.24 5.77
C LYS A 283 13.66 15.91 5.05
N ALA A 284 14.55 15.74 4.07
CA ALA A 284 14.79 14.48 3.40
C ALA A 284 16.09 13.82 3.87
N THR A 285 16.01 12.53 4.19
CA THR A 285 17.18 11.68 4.42
C THR A 285 17.32 10.76 3.21
N VAL A 286 18.48 10.77 2.54
CA VAL A 286 18.66 10.13 1.24
C VAL A 286 19.75 9.06 1.30
N VAL A 287 19.48 7.91 0.70
CA VAL A 287 20.48 6.85 0.43
C VAL A 287 20.91 6.96 -1.03
N LEU A 288 22.20 7.15 -1.26
CA LEU A 288 22.75 7.32 -2.59
C LEU A 288 23.06 6.00 -3.29
N ALA A 289 22.93 5.99 -4.60
CA ALA A 289 23.42 4.91 -5.45
C ALA A 289 24.95 4.82 -5.40
N LYS A 290 25.47 3.61 -5.56
CA LYS A 290 26.92 3.36 -5.56
C LYS A 290 27.60 4.17 -6.66
N GLY A 291 28.63 4.93 -6.27
CA GLY A 291 29.38 5.79 -7.19
C GLY A 291 28.93 7.25 -7.23
N TYR A 292 27.92 7.60 -6.43
CA TYR A 292 27.53 9.00 -6.22
C TYR A 292 27.99 9.46 -4.83
N ASP A 293 28.60 10.65 -4.78
CA ASP A 293 28.91 11.35 -3.54
C ASP A 293 27.91 12.49 -3.36
N CYS A 294 27.36 12.60 -2.15
CA CYS A 294 26.41 13.66 -1.83
C CYS A 294 27.15 14.94 -1.47
N LEU A 295 27.03 15.96 -2.32
CA LEU A 295 27.30 17.33 -1.94
C LEU A 295 25.95 18.00 -1.59
N LEU A 296 25.38 17.61 -0.44
CA LEU A 296 24.20 18.31 0.06
C LEU A 296 24.62 19.67 0.60
N TYR A 297 24.43 20.67 -0.21
CA TYR A 297 24.31 22.03 0.27
C TYR A 297 22.84 22.23 0.65
N THR A 298 22.56 22.49 1.93
CA THR A 298 21.30 23.12 2.33
C THR A 298 21.30 24.49 1.70
N SER A 299 20.57 24.65 0.60
CA SER A 299 20.30 26.00 0.10
C SER A 299 19.22 26.60 1.01
N ASP A 300 19.50 27.71 1.64
CA ASP A 300 18.49 28.60 2.22
C ASP A 300 17.67 29.16 1.05
N ALA A 301 16.64 28.43 0.66
CA ALA A 301 15.65 28.90 -0.31
C ALA A 301 14.40 29.38 0.40
#